data_88ae75841e4f56a9b4d88622c3b6c489
#
_entry.id   88ae75841e4f56a9b4d88622c3b6c489
#
_cell.length_a   1.000
_cell.length_b   1.000
_cell.length_c   1.000
_cell.angle_alpha   90.00
_cell.angle_beta   90.00
_cell.angle_gamma   90.00
#
_symmetry.space_group_name_H-M   'P 1'
#
loop_
_entity.id
_entity.type
_entity.pdbx_description
1 polymer ?
#
loop_
_entity_poly.entity_id
_entity_poly.type
_entity_poly.pdbx_seq_one_letter_code
_entity_poly.pdbx_strand_id
1 'polypeptide(L)'
;MIAHGFVDRATKDVDLFTEIDDQEAIRGVVALRQALEAQRLTTRDTERPPLDHRFVAVDPASGAECTVEIFADGGRLRGLVTLDIGPVLHPDDLAADKVLALWDRARPRDYFDVNALLGHYGPDRLLELAAAKDSGFSAATFVDSLRAIARLGEADWAEDGVPIEDVHHLRATFDAWRRRLGESG
;
A
#
# COMPACT_ATOMS: atom_id res chain seq x y z
N MET A 1 5.34 3.01 -3.21
CA MET A 1 5.67 2.14 -4.36
C MET A 1 6.15 2.97 -5.55
N ILE A 2 5.29 3.83 -6.13
CA ILE A 2 5.61 4.66 -7.33
C ILE A 2 6.74 5.64 -7.04
N ALA A 3 6.68 6.38 -5.95
CA ALA A 3 7.72 7.35 -5.57
C ALA A 3 9.14 6.78 -5.48
N HIS A 4 9.27 5.49 -5.17
CA HIS A 4 10.55 4.77 -5.12
C HIS A 4 10.89 4.02 -6.42
N GLY A 5 10.04 4.09 -7.45
CA GLY A 5 10.25 3.40 -8.70
C GLY A 5 10.11 1.87 -8.66
N PHE A 6 9.47 1.32 -7.62
CA PHE A 6 9.21 -0.13 -7.53
C PHE A 6 8.13 -0.60 -8.51
N VAL A 7 7.19 0.28 -8.83
CA VAL A 7 6.14 0.02 -9.82
C VAL A 7 5.98 1.24 -10.72
N ASP A 8 5.73 0.99 -12.00
CA ASP A 8 5.39 2.01 -13.00
C ASP A 8 3.93 1.82 -13.40
N ARG A 9 3.04 2.49 -12.68
CA ARG A 9 1.60 2.49 -12.97
C ARG A 9 0.96 3.78 -12.47
N ALA A 10 -0.15 4.17 -13.08
CA ALA A 10 -0.95 5.27 -12.55
C ALA A 10 -1.52 4.90 -11.17
N THR A 11 -1.60 5.88 -10.29
CA THR A 11 -2.31 5.74 -9.02
C THR A 11 -3.52 6.66 -9.00
N LYS A 12 -4.56 6.23 -8.28
CA LYS A 12 -5.77 7.03 -7.99
C LYS A 12 -5.84 7.41 -6.51
N ASP A 13 -4.78 7.11 -5.77
CA ASP A 13 -4.69 7.32 -4.32
C ASP A 13 -3.33 7.91 -3.93
N VAL A 14 -3.35 8.75 -2.91
CA VAL A 14 -2.18 9.29 -2.22
C VAL A 14 -2.36 9.03 -0.73
N ASP A 15 -1.47 8.21 -0.19
CA ASP A 15 -1.42 7.90 1.24
C ASP A 15 -0.38 8.80 1.90
N LEU A 16 -0.82 9.59 2.87
CA LEU A 16 0.01 10.46 3.68
C LEU A 16 0.07 9.89 5.10
N PHE A 17 1.21 10.07 5.75
CA PHE A 17 1.43 9.57 7.11
C PHE A 17 1.77 10.73 8.03
N THR A 18 1.17 10.75 9.22
CA THR A 18 1.47 11.71 10.28
C THR A 18 1.96 11.01 11.53
N GLU A 19 2.94 11.61 12.22
CA GLU A 19 3.41 11.13 13.53
C GLU A 19 2.49 11.54 14.68
N ILE A 20 1.43 12.26 14.41
CA ILE A 20 0.65 13.02 15.38
C ILE A 20 -0.73 12.38 15.51
N ASP A 21 -1.39 12.68 16.62
CA ASP A 21 -2.70 12.15 16.97
C ASP A 21 -3.79 12.46 15.91
N ASP A 22 -4.92 11.77 16.02
CA ASP A 22 -6.06 11.90 15.11
C ASP A 22 -6.55 13.35 14.95
N GLN A 23 -6.45 14.19 15.99
CA GLN A 23 -6.90 15.58 15.91
C GLN A 23 -5.97 16.42 15.03
N GLU A 24 -4.70 16.13 15.01
CA GLU A 24 -3.75 16.84 14.16
C GLU A 24 -3.81 16.32 12.72
N ALA A 25 -4.11 15.05 12.52
CA ALA A 25 -4.44 14.51 11.21
C ALA A 25 -5.66 15.22 10.61
N ILE A 26 -6.71 15.46 11.39
CA ILE A 26 -7.91 16.22 10.96
C ILE A 26 -7.56 17.66 10.59
N ARG A 27 -6.72 18.34 11.39
CA ARG A 27 -6.24 19.69 11.05
C ARG A 27 -5.41 19.68 9.76
N GLY A 28 -4.60 18.66 9.57
CA GLY A 28 -3.83 18.44 8.34
C GLY A 28 -4.72 18.30 7.11
N VAL A 29 -5.82 17.55 7.22
CA VAL A 29 -6.83 17.43 6.17
C VAL A 29 -7.40 18.78 5.78
N VAL A 30 -7.81 19.59 6.76
CA VAL A 30 -8.38 20.91 6.49
C VAL A 30 -7.37 21.80 5.78
N ALA A 31 -6.13 21.84 6.26
CA ALA A 31 -5.07 22.65 5.64
C ALA A 31 -4.75 22.17 4.21
N LEU A 32 -4.70 20.85 4.00
CA LEU A 32 -4.43 20.29 2.68
C LEU A 32 -5.56 20.59 1.69
N ARG A 33 -6.83 20.45 2.09
CA ARG A 33 -7.98 20.84 1.25
C ARG A 33 -7.88 22.30 0.83
N GLN A 34 -7.61 23.20 1.76
CA GLN A 34 -7.43 24.64 1.45
C GLN A 34 -6.28 24.88 0.47
N ALA A 35 -5.16 24.18 0.64
CA ALA A 35 -4.02 24.28 -0.26
C ALA A 35 -4.36 23.79 -1.68
N LEU A 36 -5.12 22.69 -1.80
CA LEU A 36 -5.57 22.17 -3.10
C LEU A 36 -6.56 23.12 -3.78
N GLU A 37 -7.49 23.70 -3.02
CA GLU A 37 -8.44 24.71 -3.54
C GLU A 37 -7.71 25.97 -4.04
N ALA A 38 -6.65 26.41 -3.36
CA ALA A 38 -5.80 27.49 -3.82
C ALA A 38 -5.11 27.20 -5.16
N GLN A 39 -4.92 25.91 -5.48
CA GLN A 39 -4.40 25.42 -6.78
C GLN A 39 -5.53 25.15 -7.81
N ARG A 40 -6.76 25.58 -7.55
CA ARG A 40 -7.95 25.38 -8.38
C ARG A 40 -8.43 23.94 -8.51
N LEU A 41 -8.00 23.06 -7.60
CA LEU A 41 -8.60 21.75 -7.43
C LEU A 41 -9.82 21.89 -6.52
N THR A 42 -10.80 21.02 -6.68
CA THR A 42 -11.94 20.92 -5.75
C THR A 42 -11.79 19.68 -4.88
N THR A 43 -12.44 19.67 -3.73
CA THR A 43 -12.43 18.53 -2.82
C THR A 43 -13.85 18.09 -2.47
N ARG A 44 -14.08 16.80 -2.33
CA ARG A 44 -15.36 16.23 -1.87
C ARG A 44 -15.12 15.12 -0.87
N ASP A 45 -16.08 14.87 -0.01
CA ASP A 45 -16.03 13.75 0.92
C ASP A 45 -16.22 12.43 0.18
N THR A 46 -15.69 11.35 0.75
CA THR A 46 -15.93 10.01 0.23
C THR A 46 -17.33 9.54 0.59
N GLU A 47 -17.98 8.73 -0.28
CA GLU A 47 -19.35 8.23 -0.05
C GLU A 47 -19.45 7.20 1.09
N ARG A 48 -18.34 6.66 1.57
CA ARG A 48 -18.31 5.73 2.72
C ARG A 48 -18.19 6.55 4.01
N PRO A 49 -18.72 6.01 5.15
CA PRO A 49 -18.75 6.76 6.40
C PRO A 49 -17.42 7.43 6.64
N PRO A 50 -17.46 8.70 7.06
CA PRO A 50 -16.30 9.55 7.04
C PRO A 50 -15.24 8.99 7.99
N LEU A 51 -14.18 8.51 7.42
CA LEU A 51 -12.92 8.66 8.07
C LEU A 51 -12.60 10.15 7.89
N ASP A 52 -12.59 10.93 8.96
CA ASP A 52 -12.38 12.39 8.93
C ASP A 52 -11.06 12.80 8.25
N HIS A 53 -10.26 11.84 7.82
CA HIS A 53 -8.94 11.97 7.22
C HIS A 53 -8.86 11.44 5.77
N ARG A 54 -10.03 11.20 5.12
CA ARG A 54 -10.08 10.78 3.70
C ARG A 54 -10.98 11.69 2.90
N PHE A 55 -10.53 12.09 1.72
CA PHE A 55 -11.32 12.88 0.77
C PHE A 55 -10.86 12.61 -0.66
N VAL A 56 -11.64 13.08 -1.63
CA VAL A 56 -11.28 13.03 -3.04
C VAL A 56 -10.92 14.42 -3.51
N ALA A 57 -9.73 14.58 -4.10
CA ALA A 57 -9.33 15.76 -4.85
C ALA A 57 -9.74 15.57 -6.31
N VAL A 58 -10.29 16.61 -6.91
CA VAL A 58 -10.78 16.61 -8.30
C VAL A 58 -10.16 17.77 -9.05
N ASP A 59 -9.63 17.51 -10.22
CA ASP A 59 -9.26 18.55 -11.19
C ASP A 59 -10.46 18.86 -12.07
N PRO A 60 -11.10 20.05 -11.94
CA PRO A 60 -12.27 20.42 -12.75
C PRO A 60 -11.97 20.54 -14.24
N ALA A 61 -10.70 20.74 -14.61
CA ALA A 61 -10.31 20.93 -16.02
C ALA A 61 -10.23 19.61 -16.77
N SER A 62 -9.71 18.55 -16.13
CA SER A 62 -9.55 17.23 -16.74
C SER A 62 -10.59 16.21 -16.28
N GLY A 63 -11.28 16.47 -15.18
CA GLY A 63 -12.14 15.51 -14.49
C GLY A 63 -11.36 14.40 -13.76
N ALA A 64 -10.04 14.53 -13.64
CA ALA A 64 -9.23 13.57 -12.92
C ALA A 64 -9.53 13.60 -11.41
N GLU A 65 -9.60 12.44 -10.81
CA GLU A 65 -9.86 12.27 -9.39
C GLU A 65 -8.71 11.52 -8.70
N CYS A 66 -8.40 11.94 -7.47
CA CYS A 66 -7.42 11.28 -6.62
C CYS A 66 -7.96 11.18 -5.20
N THR A 67 -8.00 9.98 -4.64
CA THR A 67 -8.30 9.79 -3.22
C THR A 67 -7.08 10.14 -2.40
N VAL A 68 -7.25 10.99 -1.41
CA VAL A 68 -6.22 11.36 -0.45
C VAL A 68 -6.62 10.81 0.92
N GLU A 69 -5.72 10.08 1.55
CA GLU A 69 -5.93 9.53 2.88
C GLU A 69 -4.73 9.86 3.77
N ILE A 70 -4.99 10.28 5.00
CA ILE A 70 -3.96 10.56 6.00
C ILE A 70 -4.09 9.54 7.11
N PHE A 71 -3.02 8.80 7.33
CA PHE A 71 -2.93 7.78 8.37
C PHE A 71 -2.10 8.26 9.54
N ALA A 72 -2.50 7.90 10.75
CA ALA A 72 -1.59 7.91 11.88
C ALA A 72 -0.48 6.88 11.65
N ASP A 73 0.77 7.29 11.79
CA ASP A 73 1.92 6.40 11.63
C ASP A 73 2.01 5.44 12.83
N GLY A 74 1.84 4.15 12.58
CA GLY A 74 1.92 3.09 13.60
C GLY A 74 3.35 2.76 14.09
N GLY A 75 4.33 3.57 13.70
CA GLY A 75 5.74 3.38 13.99
C GLY A 75 6.57 3.07 12.75
N ARG A 76 7.82 3.52 12.76
CA ARG A 76 8.76 3.38 11.66
C ARG A 76 9.96 2.55 12.05
N LEU A 77 10.43 1.74 11.11
CA LEU A 77 11.72 1.04 11.24
C LEU A 77 12.89 1.97 10.96
N ARG A 78 12.68 2.97 10.09
CA ARG A 78 13.69 3.88 9.56
C ARG A 78 13.21 5.33 9.55
N GLY A 79 14.15 6.25 9.48
CA GLY A 79 13.86 7.65 9.20
C GLY A 79 13.30 7.85 7.78
N LEU A 80 12.60 8.97 7.56
CA LEU A 80 12.12 9.35 6.24
C LEU A 80 13.28 9.55 5.27
N VAL A 81 13.03 9.32 3.99
CA VAL A 81 13.92 9.71 2.89
C VAL A 81 13.31 10.89 2.15
N THR A 82 14.17 11.80 1.69
CA THR A 82 13.72 12.97 0.91
C THR A 82 13.88 12.69 -0.58
N LEU A 83 12.78 12.75 -1.30
CA LEU A 83 12.72 12.71 -2.76
C LEU A 83 12.27 14.07 -3.30
N ASP A 84 12.25 14.24 -4.63
CA ASP A 84 11.83 15.50 -5.27
C ASP A 84 10.39 15.93 -4.89
N ILE A 85 9.54 14.97 -4.53
CA ILE A 85 8.17 15.19 -4.06
C ILE A 85 8.08 15.52 -2.56
N GLY A 86 9.19 15.55 -1.84
CA GLY A 86 9.25 15.76 -0.40
C GLY A 86 9.63 14.52 0.41
N PRO A 87 9.42 14.55 1.73
CA PRO A 87 9.70 13.41 2.60
C PRO A 87 8.73 12.26 2.34
N VAL A 88 9.27 11.05 2.20
CA VAL A 88 8.51 9.81 1.99
C VAL A 88 8.97 8.73 2.95
N LEU A 89 8.16 7.70 3.16
CA LEU A 89 8.55 6.52 3.94
C LEU A 89 9.82 5.90 3.36
N HIS A 90 10.68 5.41 4.25
CA HIS A 90 11.85 4.63 3.84
C HIS A 90 11.40 3.37 3.06
N PRO A 91 12.15 2.93 2.04
CA PRO A 91 11.81 1.72 1.28
C PRO A 91 11.60 0.48 2.16
N ASP A 92 12.37 0.32 3.25
CA ASP A 92 12.20 -0.79 4.21
C ASP A 92 10.83 -0.75 4.91
N ASP A 93 10.38 0.44 5.33
CA ASP A 93 9.06 0.64 5.94
C ASP A 93 7.94 0.33 4.96
N LEU A 94 8.05 0.86 3.76
CA LEU A 94 7.10 0.60 2.69
C LEU A 94 7.01 -0.90 2.37
N ALA A 95 8.15 -1.59 2.31
CA ALA A 95 8.20 -3.03 2.04
C ALA A 95 7.52 -3.82 3.18
N ALA A 96 7.79 -3.47 4.44
CA ALA A 96 7.12 -4.06 5.58
C ALA A 96 5.59 -3.88 5.52
N ASP A 97 5.11 -2.65 5.25
CA ASP A 97 3.68 -2.34 5.16
C ASP A 97 2.99 -3.15 4.05
N LYS A 98 3.66 -3.36 2.91
CA LYS A 98 3.10 -4.16 1.81
C LYS A 98 3.00 -5.65 2.16
N VAL A 99 3.97 -6.20 2.87
CA VAL A 99 3.89 -7.58 3.36
C VAL A 99 2.81 -7.72 4.43
N LEU A 100 2.69 -6.77 5.35
CA LEU A 100 1.65 -6.76 6.38
C LEU A 100 0.25 -6.63 5.76
N ALA A 101 0.08 -5.79 4.74
CA ALA A 101 -1.17 -5.68 4.00
C ALA A 101 -1.54 -7.00 3.28
N LEU A 102 -0.57 -7.69 2.69
CA LEU A 102 -0.76 -9.01 2.09
C LEU A 102 -1.14 -10.05 3.16
N TRP A 103 -0.51 -9.98 4.34
CA TRP A 103 -0.84 -10.88 5.44
C TRP A 103 -2.26 -10.68 5.97
N ASP A 104 -2.70 -9.42 6.12
CA ASP A 104 -3.99 -9.05 6.71
C ASP A 104 -5.17 -9.35 5.76
N ARG A 105 -5.10 -8.91 4.51
CA ARG A 105 -6.27 -8.88 3.61
C ARG A 105 -6.12 -9.66 2.31
N ALA A 106 -4.89 -9.96 1.88
CA ALA A 106 -4.58 -10.79 0.70
C ALA A 106 -5.36 -10.41 -0.58
N ARG A 107 -5.44 -9.10 -0.89
CA ARG A 107 -6.10 -8.61 -2.11
C ARG A 107 -5.17 -8.77 -3.33
N PRO A 108 -5.71 -8.82 -4.56
CA PRO A 108 -4.91 -8.89 -5.79
C PRO A 108 -3.77 -7.87 -5.86
N ARG A 109 -4.05 -6.62 -5.51
CA ARG A 109 -3.07 -5.52 -5.50
C ARG A 109 -1.93 -5.76 -4.51
N ASP A 110 -2.18 -6.41 -3.38
CA ASP A 110 -1.14 -6.69 -2.39
C ASP A 110 -0.12 -7.69 -2.94
N TYR A 111 -0.58 -8.73 -3.66
CA TYR A 111 0.33 -9.66 -4.35
C TYR A 111 1.15 -8.95 -5.43
N PHE A 112 0.53 -8.08 -6.21
CA PHE A 112 1.23 -7.31 -7.24
C PHE A 112 2.33 -6.43 -6.65
N ASP A 113 2.02 -5.67 -5.60
CA ASP A 113 2.95 -4.79 -4.91
C ASP A 113 4.10 -5.57 -4.25
N VAL A 114 3.80 -6.68 -3.56
CA VAL A 114 4.83 -7.53 -2.92
C VAL A 114 5.69 -8.24 -3.97
N ASN A 115 5.13 -8.67 -5.10
CA ASN A 115 5.91 -9.26 -6.19
C ASN A 115 6.96 -8.28 -6.74
N ALA A 116 6.60 -7.00 -6.90
CA ALA A 116 7.55 -5.99 -7.32
C ALA A 116 8.70 -5.81 -6.31
N LEU A 117 8.43 -5.97 -5.01
CA LEU A 117 9.45 -5.87 -3.96
C LEU A 117 10.34 -7.12 -3.86
N LEU A 118 9.85 -8.30 -4.25
CA LEU A 118 10.64 -9.54 -4.20
C LEU A 118 11.93 -9.46 -5.01
N GLY A 119 11.92 -8.76 -6.14
CA GLY A 119 13.10 -8.54 -6.97
C GLY A 119 14.18 -7.66 -6.31
N HIS A 120 13.80 -6.81 -5.36
CA HIS A 120 14.70 -5.90 -4.67
C HIS A 120 15.20 -6.43 -3.33
N TYR A 121 14.33 -7.10 -2.57
CA TYR A 121 14.61 -7.53 -1.20
C TYR A 121 14.84 -9.03 -1.06
N GLY A 122 14.22 -9.83 -1.92
CA GLY A 122 14.10 -11.27 -1.69
C GLY A 122 13.12 -11.62 -0.56
N PRO A 123 12.65 -12.87 -0.53
CA PRO A 123 11.56 -13.28 0.35
C PRO A 123 11.92 -13.25 1.84
N ASP A 124 13.14 -13.63 2.22
CA ASP A 124 13.52 -13.68 3.63
C ASP A 124 13.61 -12.28 4.23
N ARG A 125 14.20 -11.34 3.48
CA ARG A 125 14.30 -9.96 3.93
C ARG A 125 12.93 -9.30 4.10
N LEU A 126 11.99 -9.60 3.23
CA LEU A 126 10.62 -9.09 3.36
C LEU A 126 9.94 -9.60 4.65
N LEU A 127 10.12 -10.87 5.00
CA LEU A 127 9.59 -11.41 6.26
C LEU A 127 10.25 -10.78 7.49
N GLU A 128 11.58 -10.58 7.45
CA GLU A 128 12.29 -9.89 8.53
C GLU A 128 11.76 -8.47 8.75
N LEU A 129 11.52 -7.71 7.68
CA LEU A 129 11.01 -6.35 7.76
C LEU A 129 9.59 -6.32 8.33
N ALA A 130 8.71 -7.21 7.89
CA ALA A 130 7.36 -7.33 8.42
C ALA A 130 7.37 -7.68 9.92
N ALA A 131 8.17 -8.68 10.32
CA ALA A 131 8.30 -9.08 11.73
C ALA A 131 8.93 -7.99 12.61
N ALA A 132 9.84 -7.18 12.06
CA ALA A 132 10.41 -6.05 12.78
C ALA A 132 9.41 -4.91 12.99
N LYS A 133 8.47 -4.72 12.05
CA LYS A 133 7.47 -3.66 12.10
C LYS A 133 6.25 -4.03 12.93
N ASP A 134 5.81 -5.28 12.86
CA ASP A 134 4.66 -5.80 13.61
C ASP A 134 5.06 -7.07 14.37
N SER A 135 5.10 -6.98 15.69
CA SER A 135 5.43 -8.11 16.58
C SER A 135 4.38 -9.24 16.55
N GLY A 136 3.18 -8.99 16.04
CA GLY A 136 2.14 -9.99 15.82
C GLY A 136 2.32 -10.77 14.53
N PHE A 137 3.17 -10.30 13.61
CA PHE A 137 3.41 -10.98 12.34
C PHE A 137 4.03 -12.35 12.55
N SER A 138 3.49 -13.34 11.84
CA SER A 138 4.00 -14.72 11.86
C SER A 138 4.14 -15.28 10.46
N ALA A 139 5.34 -15.73 10.11
CA ALA A 139 5.58 -16.41 8.83
C ALA A 139 4.72 -17.69 8.68
N ALA A 140 4.39 -18.37 9.79
CA ALA A 140 3.53 -19.55 9.77
C ALA A 140 2.10 -19.22 9.34
N THR A 141 1.53 -18.10 9.84
CA THR A 141 0.19 -17.64 9.44
C THR A 141 0.20 -16.93 8.08
N PHE A 142 1.32 -16.32 7.69
CA PHE A 142 1.50 -15.72 6.37
C PHE A 142 1.35 -16.73 5.22
N VAL A 143 1.68 -18.00 5.46
CA VAL A 143 1.43 -19.10 4.50
C VAL A 143 -0.03 -19.18 4.07
N ASP A 144 -0.99 -18.87 4.96
CA ASP A 144 -2.41 -18.88 4.61
C ASP A 144 -2.79 -17.73 3.69
N SER A 145 -2.20 -16.55 3.88
CA SER A 145 -2.35 -15.43 2.94
C SER A 145 -1.75 -15.75 1.58
N LEU A 146 -0.57 -16.38 1.53
CA LEU A 146 0.01 -16.85 0.26
C LEU A 146 -0.89 -17.89 -0.45
N ARG A 147 -1.57 -18.76 0.31
CA ARG A 147 -2.50 -19.76 -0.22
C ARG A 147 -3.77 -19.11 -0.77
N ALA A 148 -4.20 -17.97 -0.23
CA ALA A 148 -5.44 -17.30 -0.62
C ALA A 148 -5.45 -16.84 -2.09
N ILE A 149 -4.28 -16.62 -2.71
CA ILE A 149 -4.16 -16.27 -4.14
C ILE A 149 -4.90 -17.25 -5.07
N ALA A 150 -5.00 -18.53 -4.68
CA ALA A 150 -5.68 -19.55 -5.46
C ALA A 150 -7.21 -19.35 -5.54
N ARG A 151 -7.79 -18.55 -4.64
CA ARG A 151 -9.23 -18.29 -4.57
C ARG A 151 -9.64 -17.06 -5.38
N LEU A 152 -8.68 -16.22 -5.79
CA LEU A 152 -8.96 -14.98 -6.53
C LEU A 152 -9.38 -15.30 -7.97
N GLY A 153 -10.54 -14.82 -8.38
CA GLY A 153 -11.05 -14.93 -9.74
C GLY A 153 -10.63 -13.77 -10.63
N GLU A 154 -10.93 -13.84 -11.92
CA GLU A 154 -10.60 -12.77 -12.88
C GLU A 154 -11.25 -11.43 -12.50
N ALA A 155 -12.46 -11.45 -11.96
CA ALA A 155 -13.16 -10.26 -11.52
C ALA A 155 -12.41 -9.53 -10.38
N ASP A 156 -11.84 -10.28 -9.43
CA ASP A 156 -11.08 -9.71 -8.32
C ASP A 156 -9.83 -8.98 -8.82
N TRP A 157 -9.11 -9.60 -9.78
CA TRP A 157 -7.92 -9.00 -10.39
C TRP A 157 -8.25 -7.73 -11.17
N ALA A 158 -9.34 -7.75 -11.93
CA ALA A 158 -9.80 -6.60 -12.72
C ALA A 158 -10.24 -5.43 -11.83
N GLU A 159 -10.95 -5.71 -10.72
CA GLU A 159 -11.39 -4.69 -9.76
C GLU A 159 -10.22 -3.93 -9.13
N ASP A 160 -9.15 -4.65 -8.79
CA ASP A 160 -7.93 -4.05 -8.22
C ASP A 160 -6.96 -3.52 -9.29
N GLY A 161 -7.32 -3.59 -10.57
CA GLY A 161 -6.53 -3.05 -11.68
C GLY A 161 -5.21 -3.79 -11.94
N VAL A 162 -5.15 -5.08 -11.58
CA VAL A 162 -4.00 -5.94 -11.87
C VAL A 162 -4.17 -6.55 -13.26
N PRO A 163 -3.17 -6.39 -14.15
CA PRO A 163 -3.23 -6.98 -15.49
C PRO A 163 -3.40 -8.49 -15.47
N ILE A 164 -4.32 -9.02 -16.27
CA ILE A 164 -4.60 -10.46 -16.28
C ILE A 164 -3.41 -11.29 -16.76
N GLU A 165 -2.57 -10.72 -17.61
CA GLU A 165 -1.32 -11.32 -18.09
C GLU A 165 -0.32 -11.58 -16.97
N ASP A 166 -0.33 -10.81 -15.89
CA ASP A 166 0.55 -10.97 -14.75
C ASP A 166 0.09 -12.07 -13.78
N VAL A 167 -1.19 -12.42 -13.79
CA VAL A 167 -1.81 -13.32 -12.80
C VAL A 167 -1.15 -14.69 -12.77
N HIS A 168 -0.80 -15.27 -13.94
CA HIS A 168 -0.14 -16.57 -13.99
C HIS A 168 1.24 -16.52 -13.32
N HIS A 169 2.02 -15.49 -13.58
CA HIS A 169 3.32 -15.26 -12.96
C HIS A 169 3.19 -15.08 -11.45
N LEU A 170 2.26 -14.24 -11.01
CA LEU A 170 2.00 -14.00 -9.58
C LEU A 170 1.66 -15.31 -8.85
N ARG A 171 0.72 -16.10 -9.38
CA ARG A 171 0.36 -17.39 -8.80
C ARG A 171 1.56 -18.33 -8.67
N ALA A 172 2.38 -18.43 -9.70
CA ALA A 172 3.57 -19.28 -9.68
C ALA A 172 4.59 -18.82 -8.63
N THR A 173 4.84 -17.50 -8.55
CA THR A 173 5.78 -16.89 -7.60
C THR A 173 5.35 -17.15 -6.15
N PHE A 174 4.09 -16.84 -5.82
CA PHE A 174 3.60 -16.98 -4.45
C PHE A 174 3.38 -18.43 -4.04
N ASP A 175 3.05 -19.34 -4.97
CA ASP A 175 3.02 -20.78 -4.69
C ASP A 175 4.43 -21.35 -4.42
N ALA A 176 5.45 -20.89 -5.14
CA ALA A 176 6.83 -21.25 -4.87
C ALA A 176 7.29 -20.74 -3.49
N TRP A 177 6.97 -19.49 -3.14
CA TRP A 177 7.28 -18.93 -1.81
C TRP A 177 6.58 -19.72 -0.70
N ARG A 178 5.29 -20.00 -0.87
CA ARG A 178 4.51 -20.81 0.08
C ARG A 178 5.12 -22.18 0.33
N ARG A 179 5.54 -22.90 -0.74
CA ARG A 179 6.19 -24.23 -0.60
C ARG A 179 7.47 -24.12 0.21
N ARG A 180 8.32 -23.15 -0.08
CA ARG A 180 9.58 -22.94 0.64
C ARG A 180 9.34 -22.70 2.13
N LEU A 181 8.33 -21.92 2.51
CA LEU A 181 7.98 -21.69 3.91
C LEU A 181 7.42 -22.93 4.60
N GLY A 182 6.65 -23.77 3.89
CA GLY A 182 6.12 -25.03 4.41
C GLY A 182 7.16 -26.13 4.59
N GLU A 183 8.32 -26.03 3.92
CA GLU A 183 9.44 -26.97 4.06
C GLU A 183 10.40 -26.56 5.20
N SER A 184 10.30 -25.32 5.69
CA SER A 184 11.20 -24.76 6.71
C SER A 184 10.62 -24.81 8.13
N GLY A 185 9.41 -25.28 8.33
CA GLY A 185 8.70 -25.44 9.60
C GLY A 185 8.47 -26.89 9.95
#